data_09e4e7bad1a3a72807ced67d5d93c410
#
_entry.id   09e4e7bad1a3a72807ced67d5d93c410
#
_cell.length_a   1.000
_cell.length_b   1.000
_cell.length_c   1.000
_cell.angle_alpha   90.00
_cell.angle_beta   90.00
_cell.angle_gamma   90.00
#
_symmetry.space_group_name_H-M   'P 1'
#
loop_
_entity.id
_entity.type
_entity.pdbx_description
1 polymer ?
#
loop_
_entity_poly.entity_id
_entity_poly.type
_entity_poly.pdbx_seq_one_letter_code
_entity_poly.pdbx_strand_id
1 'polypeptide(L)'
;IDTFYQDYYQDLKDLKYSYKQVLSLMKVAELSDFKVIVDNKYTYSQIKSYLKINGMVFEDLPKYLASNQEPITAVLTVTYPFIDANNAVGSEYEVLDPSNTLLLIKKGFVLPKDYVPADLVVPDIPIAPDNNHNKLRKDAAKALEDMNKDALKEDYHLVLNSGYRSYDEQVEIYNDYFNRYDEVTASGLVAKPGSSEHQLGLGVDLTSQSVIDKKRMVFGDTDEYKWVAKNAYKYGFILRYPKNRSDITGTANEPWHLRYVGKKAAKIIYDNNWTLE
;
A
#
# COMPACT_ATOMS: atom_id res chain seq x y z
N ILE A 1 -2.79 -27.39 -7.76
CA ILE A 1 -1.83 -28.50 -7.53
C ILE A 1 -1.60 -29.24 -8.84
N ASP A 2 -2.66 -29.66 -9.53
CA ASP A 2 -2.53 -30.46 -10.77
C ASP A 2 -1.77 -29.70 -11.87
N THR A 3 -2.08 -28.41 -12.09
CA THR A 3 -1.38 -27.55 -13.06
C THR A 3 0.11 -27.39 -12.71
N PHE A 4 0.44 -27.23 -11.43
CA PHE A 4 1.83 -27.14 -10.99
C PHE A 4 2.61 -28.43 -11.30
N TYR A 5 2.03 -29.62 -11.03
CA TYR A 5 2.67 -30.89 -11.33
C TYR A 5 2.85 -31.15 -12.82
N GLN A 6 1.89 -30.73 -13.64
CA GLN A 6 1.96 -30.87 -15.10
C GLN A 6 3.00 -29.94 -15.71
N ASP A 7 3.06 -28.68 -15.27
CA ASP A 7 3.80 -27.64 -15.98
C ASP A 7 5.22 -27.41 -15.42
N TYR A 8 5.46 -27.62 -14.10
CA TYR A 8 6.70 -27.16 -13.48
C TYR A 8 7.44 -28.18 -12.61
N TYR A 9 6.76 -29.18 -12.07
CA TYR A 9 7.39 -30.08 -11.10
C TYR A 9 8.56 -30.89 -11.69
N GLN A 10 8.42 -31.39 -12.92
CA GLN A 10 9.49 -32.14 -13.57
C GLN A 10 10.70 -31.25 -13.89
N ASP A 11 10.45 -30.03 -14.39
CA ASP A 11 11.50 -29.08 -14.67
C ASP A 11 12.31 -28.70 -13.43
N LEU A 12 11.64 -28.47 -12.31
CA LEU A 12 12.32 -28.22 -11.03
C LEU A 12 13.16 -29.42 -10.57
N LYS A 13 12.70 -30.67 -10.80
CA LYS A 13 13.50 -31.86 -10.52
C LYS A 13 14.74 -31.92 -11.40
N ASP A 14 14.62 -31.58 -12.66
CA ASP A 14 15.73 -31.54 -13.61
C ASP A 14 16.76 -30.48 -13.21
N LEU A 15 16.31 -29.36 -12.64
CA LEU A 15 17.12 -28.33 -12.00
C LEU A 15 17.65 -28.72 -10.60
N LYS A 16 17.44 -30.00 -10.18
CA LYS A 16 17.94 -30.61 -8.93
C LYS A 16 17.31 -30.03 -7.65
N TYR A 17 16.09 -29.52 -7.73
CA TYR A 17 15.35 -29.16 -6.52
C TYR A 17 14.93 -30.40 -5.73
N SER A 18 15.23 -30.41 -4.44
CA SER A 18 14.70 -31.42 -3.53
C SER A 18 13.22 -31.14 -3.23
N TYR A 19 12.48 -32.17 -2.82
CA TYR A 19 11.07 -32.05 -2.42
C TYR A 19 10.85 -30.95 -1.36
N LYS A 20 11.73 -30.84 -0.35
CA LYS A 20 11.66 -29.78 0.67
C LYS A 20 11.85 -28.39 0.09
N GLN A 21 12.69 -28.23 -0.92
CA GLN A 21 12.91 -26.94 -1.59
C GLN A 21 11.71 -26.54 -2.45
N VAL A 22 11.10 -27.50 -3.14
CA VAL A 22 9.84 -27.25 -3.88
C VAL A 22 8.73 -26.83 -2.92
N LEU A 23 8.55 -27.51 -1.79
CA LEU A 23 7.57 -27.11 -0.77
C LEU A 23 7.86 -25.72 -0.18
N SER A 24 9.13 -25.35 -0.05
CA SER A 24 9.50 -23.99 0.41
C SER A 24 9.14 -22.93 -0.60
N LEU A 25 9.32 -23.19 -1.90
CA LEU A 25 8.87 -22.30 -2.97
C LEU A 25 7.35 -22.14 -2.99
N MET A 26 6.61 -23.23 -2.89
CA MET A 26 5.14 -23.22 -2.91
C MET A 26 4.50 -22.40 -1.77
N LYS A 27 5.27 -22.04 -0.74
CA LYS A 27 4.80 -21.18 0.36
C LYS A 27 4.89 -19.69 0.03
N VAL A 28 5.71 -19.30 -0.93
CA VAL A 28 6.05 -17.90 -1.21
C VAL A 28 5.90 -17.52 -2.68
N ALA A 29 5.72 -18.49 -3.58
CA ALA A 29 5.61 -18.31 -5.01
C ALA A 29 4.19 -18.65 -5.50
N GLU A 30 3.66 -17.86 -6.41
CA GLU A 30 2.48 -18.17 -7.19
C GLU A 30 2.82 -19.04 -8.40
N LEU A 31 1.81 -19.56 -9.09
CA LEU A 31 2.04 -20.44 -10.24
C LEU A 31 2.86 -19.80 -11.36
N SER A 32 2.63 -18.52 -11.64
CA SER A 32 3.37 -17.73 -12.63
C SER A 32 4.86 -17.57 -12.30
N ASP A 33 5.22 -17.56 -11.01
CA ASP A 33 6.60 -17.33 -10.56
C ASP A 33 7.51 -18.52 -10.86
N PHE A 34 6.95 -19.74 -10.88
CA PHE A 34 7.69 -20.93 -11.28
C PHE A 34 8.20 -20.85 -12.71
N LYS A 35 7.46 -20.17 -13.59
CA LYS A 35 7.88 -19.92 -14.95
C LYS A 35 9.20 -19.14 -15.01
N VAL A 36 9.35 -18.11 -14.20
CA VAL A 36 10.58 -17.31 -14.13
C VAL A 36 11.78 -18.18 -13.73
N ILE A 37 11.58 -19.07 -12.73
CA ILE A 37 12.63 -19.96 -12.25
C ILE A 37 13.04 -20.96 -13.33
N VAL A 38 12.08 -21.59 -13.98
CA VAL A 38 12.30 -22.66 -14.97
C VAL A 38 12.88 -22.08 -16.26
N ASP A 39 12.32 -21.01 -16.80
CA ASP A 39 12.79 -20.39 -18.05
C ASP A 39 14.25 -19.91 -17.93
N ASN A 40 14.64 -19.38 -16.76
CA ASN A 40 16.00 -18.92 -16.51
C ASN A 40 16.91 -20.02 -15.93
N LYS A 41 16.40 -21.23 -15.71
CA LYS A 41 17.13 -22.38 -15.17
C LYS A 41 17.83 -22.10 -13.84
N TYR A 42 17.19 -21.32 -12.95
CA TYR A 42 17.77 -20.99 -11.66
C TYR A 42 17.75 -22.19 -10.72
N THR A 43 18.91 -22.44 -10.11
CA THR A 43 19.02 -23.43 -9.03
C THR A 43 18.51 -22.84 -7.70
N TYR A 44 18.09 -23.69 -6.77
CA TYR A 44 17.65 -23.25 -5.45
C TYR A 44 18.73 -22.47 -4.70
N SER A 45 19.99 -22.81 -4.86
CA SER A 45 21.12 -22.12 -4.21
C SER A 45 21.27 -20.68 -4.66
N GLN A 46 20.94 -20.37 -5.92
CA GLN A 46 21.01 -19.00 -6.46
C GLN A 46 19.89 -18.13 -5.89
N ILE A 47 18.70 -18.67 -5.66
CA ILE A 47 17.53 -17.85 -5.33
C ILE A 47 17.15 -17.89 -3.84
N LYS A 48 17.64 -18.86 -3.05
CA LYS A 48 17.21 -19.10 -1.66
C LYS A 48 17.33 -17.90 -0.72
N SER A 49 18.30 -17.03 -0.93
CA SER A 49 18.52 -15.83 -0.13
C SER A 49 17.45 -14.77 -0.40
N TYR A 50 16.99 -14.66 -1.65
CA TYR A 50 15.93 -13.75 -2.05
C TYR A 50 14.55 -14.16 -1.52
N LEU A 51 14.27 -15.46 -1.45
CA LEU A 51 12.98 -16.00 -0.96
C LEU A 51 12.62 -15.60 0.48
N LYS A 52 13.58 -15.06 1.23
CA LYS A 52 13.41 -14.60 2.62
C LYS A 52 13.20 -13.10 2.74
N ILE A 53 13.30 -12.38 1.63
CA ILE A 53 13.23 -10.92 1.63
C ILE A 53 11.78 -10.50 1.37
N ASN A 54 11.19 -9.80 2.33
CA ASN A 54 9.86 -9.24 2.15
C ASN A 54 9.87 -8.22 1.01
N GLY A 55 8.90 -8.36 0.10
CA GLY A 55 8.78 -7.48 -1.06
C GLY A 55 9.66 -7.87 -2.25
N MET A 56 10.33 -9.02 -2.20
CA MET A 56 10.97 -9.59 -3.38
C MET A 56 9.92 -9.92 -4.45
N VAL A 57 10.22 -9.59 -5.70
CA VAL A 57 9.38 -9.86 -6.88
C VAL A 57 10.08 -10.87 -7.77
N PHE A 58 9.39 -11.98 -8.08
CA PHE A 58 10.00 -13.07 -8.87
C PHE A 58 10.38 -12.63 -10.29
N GLU A 59 9.61 -11.78 -10.93
CA GLU A 59 9.92 -11.23 -12.26
C GLU A 59 11.23 -10.44 -12.30
N ASP A 60 11.65 -9.87 -11.18
CA ASP A 60 12.91 -9.12 -11.06
C ASP A 60 14.12 -10.00 -10.69
N LEU A 61 13.95 -11.30 -10.40
CA LEU A 61 15.06 -12.22 -10.07
C LEU A 61 16.24 -12.16 -11.06
N PRO A 62 16.02 -12.09 -12.39
CA PRO A 62 17.13 -11.94 -13.34
C PRO A 62 17.96 -10.67 -13.10
N LYS A 63 17.32 -9.56 -12.76
CA LYS A 63 17.99 -8.28 -12.47
C LYS A 63 18.72 -8.33 -11.12
N TYR A 64 18.11 -8.95 -10.11
CA TYR A 64 18.76 -9.13 -8.79
C TYR A 64 20.07 -9.91 -8.94
N LEU A 65 20.02 -11.06 -9.61
CA LEU A 65 21.18 -11.91 -9.81
C LEU A 65 22.25 -11.26 -10.69
N ALA A 66 21.87 -10.45 -11.66
CA ALA A 66 22.78 -9.70 -12.52
C ALA A 66 23.45 -8.51 -11.81
N SER A 67 22.86 -7.99 -10.75
CA SER A 67 23.36 -6.80 -10.06
C SER A 67 24.69 -7.01 -9.31
N ASN A 68 25.03 -8.26 -8.99
CA ASN A 68 26.17 -8.64 -8.15
C ASN A 68 26.19 -7.97 -6.77
N GLN A 69 25.02 -7.54 -6.27
CA GLN A 69 24.86 -6.93 -4.95
C GLN A 69 24.42 -7.98 -3.91
N GLU A 70 24.54 -7.63 -2.63
CA GLU A 70 23.91 -8.41 -1.58
C GLU A 70 22.39 -8.50 -1.84
N PRO A 71 21.75 -9.66 -1.57
CA PRO A 71 20.36 -9.89 -1.97
C PRO A 71 19.37 -8.83 -1.55
N ILE A 72 19.46 -8.32 -0.31
CA ILE A 72 18.58 -7.27 0.18
C ILE A 72 18.80 -5.96 -0.57
N THR A 73 20.04 -5.59 -0.82
CA THR A 73 20.40 -4.38 -1.59
C THR A 73 19.89 -4.50 -3.04
N ALA A 74 20.06 -5.68 -3.65
CA ALA A 74 19.56 -5.93 -5.00
C ALA A 74 18.03 -5.77 -5.08
N VAL A 75 17.27 -6.32 -4.13
CA VAL A 75 15.81 -6.16 -4.08
C VAL A 75 15.44 -4.69 -3.92
N LEU A 76 16.07 -3.98 -2.99
CA LEU A 76 15.78 -2.57 -2.73
C LEU A 76 16.11 -1.67 -3.93
N THR A 77 17.26 -1.87 -4.57
CA THR A 77 17.69 -1.01 -5.69
C THR A 77 16.95 -1.29 -7.00
N VAL A 78 16.51 -2.53 -7.23
CA VAL A 78 15.85 -2.93 -8.48
C VAL A 78 14.33 -2.74 -8.39
N THR A 79 13.71 -3.28 -7.34
CA THR A 79 12.24 -3.24 -7.21
C THR A 79 11.77 -1.94 -6.56
N TYR A 80 12.54 -1.38 -5.65
CA TYR A 80 12.18 -0.20 -4.86
C TYR A 80 13.24 0.92 -4.99
N PRO A 81 13.51 1.44 -6.20
CA PRO A 81 14.60 2.39 -6.42
C PRO A 81 14.40 3.74 -5.70
N PHE A 82 13.25 3.98 -5.09
CA PHE A 82 12.94 5.13 -4.26
C PHE A 82 13.32 4.96 -2.78
N ILE A 83 13.90 3.81 -2.40
CA ILE A 83 14.36 3.53 -1.03
C ILE A 83 15.87 3.73 -0.97
N ASP A 84 16.37 4.36 0.10
CA ASP A 84 17.79 4.40 0.38
C ASP A 84 18.26 3.08 1.02
N ALA A 85 18.75 2.18 0.18
CA ALA A 85 19.25 0.89 0.62
C ALA A 85 20.47 0.99 1.58
N ASN A 86 21.16 2.13 1.63
CA ASN A 86 22.31 2.35 2.52
C ASN A 86 21.87 2.77 3.94
N ASN A 87 20.65 3.28 4.09
CA ASN A 87 20.08 3.70 5.37
C ASN A 87 19.10 2.68 5.97
N ALA A 88 19.15 1.42 5.52
CA ALA A 88 18.35 0.35 6.11
C ALA A 88 18.71 0.13 7.58
N VAL A 89 17.75 0.31 8.48
CA VAL A 89 17.90 0.11 9.91
C VAL A 89 17.02 -1.04 10.37
N GLY A 90 17.62 -2.19 10.63
CA GLY A 90 16.87 -3.39 11.05
C GLY A 90 15.89 -3.85 9.98
N SER A 91 14.58 -3.80 10.28
CA SER A 91 13.51 -4.13 9.34
C SER A 91 12.82 -2.91 8.71
N GLU A 92 13.37 -1.70 8.91
CA GLU A 92 12.81 -0.45 8.40
C GLU A 92 13.76 0.16 7.38
N TYR A 93 13.18 0.65 6.28
CA TYR A 93 13.91 1.26 5.15
C TYR A 93 13.35 2.66 4.93
N GLU A 94 14.20 3.66 5.09
CA GLU A 94 13.82 5.04 4.81
C GLU A 94 13.70 5.27 3.31
N VAL A 95 12.65 5.97 2.89
CA VAL A 95 12.39 6.24 1.48
C VAL A 95 13.23 7.40 0.96
N LEU A 96 13.72 7.28 -0.29
CA LEU A 96 14.63 8.27 -0.91
C LEU A 96 13.91 9.56 -1.35
N ASP A 97 12.70 9.43 -1.87
CA ASP A 97 11.95 10.57 -2.43
C ASP A 97 10.52 10.62 -1.86
N PRO A 98 10.34 11.24 -0.68
CA PRO A 98 9.02 11.39 -0.08
C PRO A 98 8.06 12.26 -0.90
N SER A 99 8.53 13.00 -1.90
CA SER A 99 7.67 13.83 -2.76
C SER A 99 6.94 13.03 -3.84
N ASN A 100 7.41 11.82 -4.14
CA ASN A 100 6.84 10.97 -5.18
C ASN A 100 5.42 10.51 -4.84
N THR A 101 4.45 10.81 -5.71
CA THR A 101 3.04 10.45 -5.51
C THR A 101 2.78 8.95 -5.58
N LEU A 102 3.66 8.17 -6.21
CA LEU A 102 3.55 6.71 -6.31
C LEU A 102 4.34 5.97 -5.23
N LEU A 103 4.94 6.71 -4.31
CA LEU A 103 5.72 6.12 -3.24
C LEU A 103 4.89 5.12 -2.42
N LEU A 104 5.40 3.91 -2.25
CA LEU A 104 4.81 2.90 -1.39
C LEU A 104 5.24 3.11 0.05
N ILE A 105 4.30 3.46 0.92
CA ILE A 105 4.48 3.55 2.37
C ILE A 105 3.62 2.48 3.01
N LYS A 106 4.26 1.61 3.78
CA LYS A 106 3.64 0.52 4.54
C LYS A 106 4.62 0.04 5.61
N LYS A 107 4.24 -0.95 6.40
CA LYS A 107 5.13 -1.57 7.39
C LYS A 107 6.48 -1.96 6.77
N GLY A 108 7.56 -1.44 7.32
CA GLY A 108 8.93 -1.64 6.84
C GLY A 108 9.44 -0.57 5.86
N PHE A 109 8.58 0.28 5.31
CA PHE A 109 8.95 1.42 4.46
C PHE A 109 8.54 2.71 5.16
N VAL A 110 9.52 3.51 5.57
CA VAL A 110 9.30 4.63 6.47
C VAL A 110 9.72 5.96 5.87
N LEU A 111 8.96 6.98 6.22
CA LEU A 111 9.28 8.37 5.96
C LEU A 111 10.24 8.90 7.03
N PRO A 112 11.13 9.84 6.70
CA PRO A 112 11.88 10.57 7.71
C PRO A 112 10.95 11.16 8.76
N LYS A 113 11.39 11.15 10.03
CA LYS A 113 10.57 11.66 11.15
C LYS A 113 10.13 13.11 10.95
N ASP A 114 11.03 13.94 10.43
CA ASP A 114 10.84 15.39 10.22
C ASP A 114 10.23 15.73 8.86
N TYR A 115 9.87 14.73 8.06
CA TYR A 115 9.26 14.99 6.76
C TYR A 115 7.87 15.60 6.89
N VAL A 116 7.72 16.78 6.30
CA VAL A 116 6.46 17.51 6.16
C VAL A 116 6.34 17.96 4.70
N PRO A 117 5.25 17.62 3.99
CA PRO A 117 5.02 18.13 2.63
C PRO A 117 4.96 19.65 2.62
N ALA A 118 5.69 20.28 1.67
CA ALA A 118 5.79 21.74 1.58
C ALA A 118 4.51 22.42 1.06
N ASP A 119 3.61 21.66 0.46
CA ASP A 119 2.42 22.13 -0.29
C ASP A 119 1.09 21.77 0.37
N LEU A 120 1.06 21.64 1.70
CA LEU A 120 -0.15 21.32 2.45
C LEU A 120 -1.17 22.46 2.43
N VAL A 121 -2.40 22.13 2.04
CA VAL A 121 -3.55 23.05 2.02
C VAL A 121 -4.79 22.37 2.60
N VAL A 122 -5.75 23.15 3.09
CA VAL A 122 -7.08 22.66 3.49
C VAL A 122 -7.96 22.67 2.25
N PRO A 123 -8.54 21.52 1.83
CA PRO A 123 -9.45 21.45 0.70
C PRO A 123 -10.79 22.12 1.01
N ASP A 124 -11.41 22.70 -0.02
CA ASP A 124 -12.76 23.30 0.07
C ASP A 124 -13.86 22.21 -0.05
N ILE A 125 -13.98 21.42 1.00
CA ILE A 125 -15.04 20.40 1.17
C ILE A 125 -15.52 20.37 2.63
N PRO A 126 -16.70 19.80 2.94
CA PRO A 126 -17.11 19.58 4.31
C PRO A 126 -16.08 18.80 5.11
N ILE A 127 -15.82 19.23 6.33
CA ILE A 127 -14.86 18.61 7.26
C ILE A 127 -15.64 18.05 8.43
N ALA A 128 -15.29 16.84 8.89
CA ALA A 128 -15.94 16.20 10.01
C ALA A 128 -15.77 17.05 11.28
N PRO A 129 -16.79 17.12 12.15
CA PRO A 129 -16.63 17.71 13.48
C PRO A 129 -15.45 17.07 14.20
N ASP A 130 -14.71 17.86 14.96
CA ASP A 130 -13.54 17.42 15.75
C ASP A 130 -12.34 16.91 14.92
N ASN A 131 -12.34 17.11 13.59
CA ASN A 131 -11.20 16.78 12.75
C ASN A 131 -10.12 17.86 12.84
N ASN A 132 -8.96 17.52 13.41
CA ASN A 132 -7.76 18.37 13.45
C ASN A 132 -6.78 18.09 12.31
N HIS A 133 -6.97 17.01 11.54
CA HIS A 133 -6.11 16.55 10.46
C HIS A 133 -6.76 16.83 9.08
N ASN A 134 -6.93 18.12 8.73
CA ASN A 134 -7.73 18.53 7.58
C ASN A 134 -6.91 19.04 6.38
N LYS A 135 -5.58 18.86 6.40
CA LYS A 135 -4.70 19.31 5.30
C LYS A 135 -4.36 18.15 4.39
N LEU A 136 -4.14 18.44 3.12
CA LEU A 136 -3.66 17.52 2.09
C LEU A 136 -2.60 18.22 1.24
N ARG A 137 -1.77 17.47 0.52
CA ARG A 137 -0.98 18.05 -0.56
C ARG A 137 -1.88 18.68 -1.60
N LYS A 138 -1.43 19.79 -2.18
CA LYS A 138 -2.22 20.64 -3.08
C LYS A 138 -2.93 19.88 -4.19
N ASP A 139 -2.24 18.95 -4.85
CA ASP A 139 -2.83 18.16 -5.94
C ASP A 139 -3.90 17.20 -5.45
N ALA A 140 -3.69 16.56 -4.28
CA ALA A 140 -4.67 15.69 -3.65
C ALA A 140 -5.89 16.49 -3.17
N ALA A 141 -5.68 17.66 -2.58
CA ALA A 141 -6.75 18.55 -2.16
C ALA A 141 -7.64 18.97 -3.34
N LYS A 142 -7.01 19.45 -4.43
CA LYS A 142 -7.74 19.83 -5.65
C LYS A 142 -8.52 18.67 -6.27
N ALA A 143 -7.92 17.49 -6.30
CA ALA A 143 -8.57 16.28 -6.79
C ALA A 143 -9.79 15.88 -5.93
N LEU A 144 -9.68 16.06 -4.60
CA LEU A 144 -10.76 15.79 -3.66
C LEU A 144 -11.92 16.79 -3.80
N GLU A 145 -11.62 18.08 -4.00
CA GLU A 145 -12.61 19.11 -4.29
C GLU A 145 -13.40 18.79 -5.57
N ASP A 146 -12.68 18.42 -6.65
CA ASP A 146 -13.32 18.08 -7.93
C ASP A 146 -14.18 16.81 -7.77
N MET A 147 -13.73 15.81 -7.01
CA MET A 147 -14.51 14.62 -6.70
C MET A 147 -15.76 14.94 -5.89
N ASN A 148 -15.66 15.75 -4.85
CA ASN A 148 -16.79 16.18 -4.02
C ASN A 148 -17.82 16.97 -4.83
N LYS A 149 -17.35 17.88 -5.68
CA LYS A 149 -18.23 18.68 -6.57
C LYS A 149 -19.09 17.80 -7.49
N ASP A 150 -18.50 16.73 -8.02
CA ASP A 150 -19.25 15.81 -8.90
C ASP A 150 -20.15 14.86 -8.10
N ALA A 151 -19.72 14.41 -6.91
CA ALA A 151 -20.54 13.65 -5.98
C ALA A 151 -21.80 14.42 -5.57
N LEU A 152 -21.68 15.73 -5.25
CA LEU A 152 -22.79 16.59 -4.89
C LEU A 152 -23.83 16.76 -6.01
N LYS A 153 -23.46 16.67 -7.28
CA LYS A 153 -24.43 16.71 -8.40
C LYS A 153 -25.36 15.49 -8.42
N GLU A 154 -24.91 14.40 -7.81
CA GLU A 154 -25.66 13.15 -7.68
C GLU A 154 -26.23 12.96 -6.26
N ASP A 155 -26.25 14.04 -5.45
CA ASP A 155 -26.75 14.07 -4.06
C ASP A 155 -25.94 13.20 -3.08
N TYR A 156 -24.66 12.96 -3.36
CA TYR A 156 -23.73 12.29 -2.45
C TYR A 156 -22.90 13.31 -1.68
N HIS A 157 -22.99 13.27 -0.35
CA HIS A 157 -22.41 14.27 0.54
C HIS A 157 -21.15 13.72 1.24
N LEU A 158 -19.99 13.91 0.60
CA LEU A 158 -18.70 13.49 1.14
C LEU A 158 -18.21 14.46 2.22
N VAL A 159 -17.52 13.94 3.21
CA VAL A 159 -16.94 14.71 4.31
C VAL A 159 -15.52 14.23 4.56
N LEU A 160 -14.55 15.14 4.65
CA LEU A 160 -13.17 14.82 5.03
C LEU A 160 -13.10 14.47 6.51
N ASN A 161 -12.69 13.25 6.81
CA ASN A 161 -12.57 12.76 8.18
C ASN A 161 -11.13 12.83 8.71
N SER A 162 -10.12 12.59 7.85
CA SER A 162 -8.70 12.74 8.22
C SER A 162 -7.84 12.93 6.96
N GLY A 163 -6.91 13.85 7.02
CA GLY A 163 -5.89 14.12 6.01
C GLY A 163 -4.47 13.94 6.58
N TYR A 164 -3.60 14.94 6.36
CA TYR A 164 -2.22 14.92 6.84
C TYR A 164 -2.14 14.76 8.36
N ARG A 165 -1.25 13.88 8.79
CA ARG A 165 -0.83 13.68 10.19
C ARG A 165 0.71 13.68 10.23
N SER A 166 1.29 14.44 11.15
CA SER A 166 2.73 14.42 11.40
C SER A 166 3.17 13.09 12.01
N TYR A 167 4.47 12.85 12.01
CA TYR A 167 5.06 11.70 12.69
C TYR A 167 4.67 11.64 14.17
N ASP A 168 4.77 12.79 14.88
CA ASP A 168 4.50 12.83 16.31
C ASP A 168 3.01 12.62 16.63
N GLU A 169 2.08 13.16 15.84
CA GLU A 169 0.65 12.84 15.95
C GLU A 169 0.37 11.35 15.68
N GLN A 170 1.08 10.74 14.75
CA GLN A 170 0.96 9.29 14.51
C GLN A 170 1.50 8.47 15.69
N VAL A 171 2.53 8.95 16.42
CA VAL A 171 3.03 8.32 17.66
C VAL A 171 1.94 8.32 18.73
N GLU A 172 1.24 9.44 18.90
CA GLU A 172 0.14 9.53 19.88
C GLU A 172 -0.99 8.57 19.57
N ILE A 173 -1.43 8.54 18.31
CA ILE A 173 -2.47 7.62 17.83
C ILE A 173 -2.03 6.15 17.98
N TYR A 174 -0.80 5.84 17.60
CA TYR A 174 -0.24 4.49 17.72
C TYR A 174 -0.25 4.01 19.18
N ASN A 175 0.25 4.83 20.09
CA ASN A 175 0.27 4.52 21.51
C ASN A 175 -1.13 4.34 22.10
N ASP A 176 -2.10 5.17 21.68
CA ASP A 176 -3.49 5.05 22.11
C ASP A 176 -4.11 3.70 21.70
N TYR A 177 -3.86 3.24 20.45
CA TYR A 177 -4.32 1.93 19.99
C TYR A 177 -3.69 0.78 20.77
N PHE A 178 -2.38 0.83 21.05
CA PHE A 178 -1.69 -0.19 21.84
C PHE A 178 -2.08 -0.18 23.34
N ASN A 179 -2.63 0.92 23.82
CA ASN A 179 -3.21 0.98 25.16
C ASN A 179 -4.63 0.38 25.23
N ARG A 180 -5.36 0.38 24.11
CA ARG A 180 -6.76 -0.09 24.05
C ARG A 180 -6.91 -1.53 23.57
N TYR A 181 -5.99 -2.01 22.76
CA TYR A 181 -6.06 -3.32 22.09
C TYR A 181 -4.82 -4.14 22.39
N ASP A 182 -4.91 -5.45 22.21
CA ASP A 182 -3.72 -6.32 22.18
C ASP A 182 -2.81 -5.99 20.98
N GLU A 183 -1.54 -6.40 21.07
CA GLU A 183 -0.52 -6.06 20.08
C GLU A 183 -0.87 -6.50 18.66
N VAL A 184 -1.48 -7.69 18.49
CA VAL A 184 -1.86 -8.22 17.19
C VAL A 184 -2.97 -7.38 16.57
N THR A 185 -4.00 -7.08 17.34
CA THR A 185 -5.12 -6.24 16.92
C THR A 185 -4.66 -4.81 16.61
N ALA A 186 -3.91 -4.17 17.53
CA ALA A 186 -3.40 -2.82 17.32
C ALA A 186 -2.55 -2.71 16.06
N SER A 187 -1.60 -3.65 15.86
CA SER A 187 -0.71 -3.64 14.68
C SER A 187 -1.42 -3.86 13.34
N GLY A 188 -2.63 -4.41 13.36
CA GLY A 188 -3.50 -4.57 12.18
C GLY A 188 -4.40 -3.36 11.89
N LEU A 189 -4.61 -2.48 12.89
CA LEU A 189 -5.55 -1.35 12.82
C LEU A 189 -4.87 0.01 12.66
N VAL A 190 -3.60 0.15 13.08
CA VAL A 190 -2.90 1.44 13.06
C VAL A 190 -1.51 1.29 12.45
N ALA A 191 -1.17 2.20 11.54
CA ALA A 191 0.15 2.26 10.95
C ALA A 191 1.19 2.70 11.99
N LYS A 192 2.38 2.07 11.96
CA LYS A 192 3.53 2.51 12.74
C LYS A 192 3.93 3.93 12.33
N PRO A 193 4.40 4.79 13.27
CA PRO A 193 4.93 6.11 12.95
C PRO A 193 6.01 6.03 11.85
N GLY A 194 5.93 6.91 10.86
CA GLY A 194 6.73 6.87 9.65
C GLY A 194 6.19 5.96 8.53
N SER A 195 5.33 4.97 8.86
CA SER A 195 4.72 4.06 7.87
C SER A 195 3.27 4.40 7.53
N SER A 196 2.84 5.63 7.80
CA SER A 196 1.48 6.10 7.52
C SER A 196 1.44 6.97 6.26
N GLU A 197 0.54 6.67 5.33
CA GLU A 197 0.31 7.49 4.13
C GLU A 197 -0.24 8.88 4.44
N HIS A 198 -0.79 9.11 5.63
CA HIS A 198 -1.22 10.42 6.10
C HIS A 198 -0.03 11.37 6.27
N GLN A 199 1.17 10.90 6.64
CA GLN A 199 2.37 11.74 6.70
C GLN A 199 2.82 12.22 5.32
N LEU A 200 2.46 11.52 4.22
CA LEU A 200 2.68 12.00 2.87
C LEU A 200 1.75 13.17 2.47
N GLY A 201 0.66 13.39 3.21
CA GLY A 201 -0.42 14.28 2.78
C GLY A 201 -1.19 13.78 1.55
N LEU A 202 -1.09 12.48 1.25
CA LEU A 202 -1.73 11.81 0.10
C LEU A 202 -2.74 10.75 0.53
N GLY A 203 -2.72 10.31 1.80
CA GLY A 203 -3.75 9.48 2.43
C GLY A 203 -4.93 10.34 2.87
N VAL A 204 -6.14 9.88 2.59
CA VAL A 204 -7.39 10.61 2.85
C VAL A 204 -8.41 9.66 3.45
N ASP A 205 -8.86 9.95 4.65
CA ASP A 205 -10.02 9.25 5.22
C ASP A 205 -11.28 10.04 4.95
N LEU A 206 -12.26 9.41 4.32
CA LEU A 206 -13.57 9.98 4.06
C LEU A 206 -14.65 9.40 4.99
N THR A 207 -15.63 10.22 5.24
CA THR A 207 -16.94 9.83 5.76
C THR A 207 -18.03 10.51 4.93
N SER A 208 -19.29 10.42 5.37
CA SER A 208 -20.41 11.08 4.70
C SER A 208 -21.29 11.82 5.70
N GLN A 209 -22.11 12.74 5.20
CA GLN A 209 -23.09 13.44 6.04
C GLN A 209 -24.07 12.45 6.69
N SER A 210 -24.42 11.36 6.02
CA SER A 210 -25.30 10.33 6.57
C SER A 210 -24.70 9.60 7.79
N VAL A 211 -23.36 9.46 7.85
CA VAL A 211 -22.66 8.94 9.04
C VAL A 211 -22.60 10.00 10.14
N ILE A 212 -22.27 11.25 9.81
CA ILE A 212 -22.26 12.37 10.78
C ILE A 212 -23.63 12.53 11.45
N ASP A 213 -24.70 12.45 10.67
CA ASP A 213 -26.08 12.52 11.15
C ASP A 213 -26.55 11.25 11.88
N LYS A 214 -25.69 10.24 12.05
CA LYS A 214 -26.01 8.94 12.66
C LYS A 214 -27.12 8.16 11.96
N LYS A 215 -27.39 8.45 10.68
CA LYS A 215 -28.31 7.68 9.83
C LYS A 215 -27.68 6.38 9.33
N ARG A 216 -26.36 6.33 9.30
CA ARG A 216 -25.53 5.16 8.99
C ARG A 216 -24.46 4.98 10.07
N MET A 217 -24.00 3.74 10.28
CA MET A 217 -23.01 3.44 11.30
C MET A 217 -21.58 3.62 10.79
N VAL A 218 -21.31 3.18 9.56
CA VAL A 218 -19.97 3.19 8.96
C VAL A 218 -20.03 3.63 7.51
N PHE A 219 -18.99 4.32 7.07
CA PHE A 219 -18.91 4.84 5.69
C PHE A 219 -19.02 3.74 4.63
N GLY A 220 -18.42 2.58 4.86
CA GLY A 220 -18.44 1.44 3.92
C GLY A 220 -19.85 0.90 3.56
N ASP A 221 -20.87 1.22 4.36
CA ASP A 221 -22.25 0.80 4.14
C ASP A 221 -23.11 1.90 3.48
N THR A 222 -22.51 3.03 3.12
CA THR A 222 -23.22 4.18 2.53
C THR A 222 -23.29 4.13 1.01
N ASP A 223 -24.22 4.84 0.42
CA ASP A 223 -24.28 5.00 -1.03
C ASP A 223 -23.17 5.93 -1.53
N GLU A 224 -22.72 6.88 -0.70
CA GLU A 224 -21.55 7.70 -0.94
C GLU A 224 -20.30 6.84 -1.14
N TYR A 225 -20.06 5.83 -0.28
CA TYR A 225 -18.96 4.88 -0.48
C TYR A 225 -19.07 4.12 -1.81
N LYS A 226 -20.25 3.65 -2.15
CA LYS A 226 -20.47 2.92 -3.42
C LYS A 226 -20.15 3.82 -4.63
N TRP A 227 -20.51 5.10 -4.54
CA TRP A 227 -20.16 6.09 -5.57
C TRP A 227 -18.67 6.33 -5.62
N VAL A 228 -18.01 6.55 -4.47
CA VAL A 228 -16.56 6.72 -4.35
C VAL A 228 -15.82 5.52 -4.93
N ALA A 229 -16.20 4.30 -4.58
CA ALA A 229 -15.56 3.09 -5.09
C ALA A 229 -15.59 2.97 -6.62
N LYS A 230 -16.62 3.53 -7.28
CA LYS A 230 -16.76 3.53 -8.74
C LYS A 230 -16.10 4.70 -9.44
N ASN A 231 -15.84 5.81 -8.73
CA ASN A 231 -15.50 7.07 -9.36
C ASN A 231 -14.16 7.66 -8.92
N ALA A 232 -13.62 7.29 -7.75
CA ALA A 232 -12.42 7.89 -7.16
C ALA A 232 -11.22 7.90 -8.11
N TYR A 233 -11.04 6.84 -8.91
CA TYR A 233 -9.95 6.75 -9.87
C TYR A 233 -9.95 7.85 -10.93
N LYS A 234 -11.11 8.40 -11.29
CA LYS A 234 -11.25 9.49 -12.25
C LYS A 234 -10.60 10.79 -11.76
N TYR A 235 -10.46 10.91 -10.45
CA TYR A 235 -9.85 12.05 -9.77
C TYR A 235 -8.42 11.78 -9.31
N GLY A 236 -7.92 10.55 -9.48
CA GLY A 236 -6.57 10.17 -9.12
C GLY A 236 -6.44 9.47 -7.77
N PHE A 237 -7.55 9.04 -7.18
CA PHE A 237 -7.57 8.27 -5.95
C PHE A 237 -7.80 6.77 -6.20
N ILE A 238 -7.23 5.96 -5.34
CA ILE A 238 -7.49 4.52 -5.27
C ILE A 238 -8.08 4.17 -3.90
N LEU A 239 -8.88 3.11 -3.82
CA LEU A 239 -9.18 2.43 -2.56
C LEU A 239 -7.90 1.73 -2.12
N ARG A 240 -7.27 2.24 -1.07
CA ARG A 240 -5.92 1.79 -0.68
C ARG A 240 -5.90 0.38 -0.12
N TYR A 241 -6.91 0.05 0.69
CA TYR A 241 -7.02 -1.22 1.40
C TYR A 241 -8.34 -1.92 1.06
N PRO A 242 -8.47 -2.44 -0.19
CA PRO A 242 -9.70 -3.05 -0.66
C PRO A 242 -9.94 -4.40 0.03
N LYS A 243 -11.22 -4.81 0.06
CA LYS A 243 -11.63 -6.09 0.63
C LYS A 243 -10.93 -7.27 -0.05
N ASN A 244 -10.51 -8.26 0.75
CA ASN A 244 -9.83 -9.48 0.31
C ASN A 244 -8.45 -9.24 -0.34
N ARG A 245 -7.72 -8.20 0.09
CA ARG A 245 -6.36 -7.89 -0.36
C ARG A 245 -5.39 -7.63 0.80
N SER A 246 -5.78 -7.97 2.03
CA SER A 246 -4.94 -7.76 3.21
C SER A 246 -3.66 -8.60 3.23
N ASP A 247 -3.64 -9.70 2.52
CA ASP A 247 -2.46 -10.54 2.26
C ASP A 247 -1.38 -9.80 1.45
N ILE A 248 -1.79 -8.89 0.55
CA ILE A 248 -0.89 -8.05 -0.26
C ILE A 248 -0.56 -6.75 0.46
N THR A 249 -1.59 -6.04 0.93
CA THR A 249 -1.43 -4.70 1.51
C THR A 249 -0.87 -4.71 2.92
N GLY A 250 -1.00 -5.82 3.66
CA GLY A 250 -0.65 -5.93 5.07
C GLY A 250 -1.59 -5.19 6.02
N THR A 251 -2.70 -4.63 5.51
CA THR A 251 -3.69 -3.85 6.27
C THR A 251 -5.09 -4.42 6.04
N ALA A 252 -5.93 -4.40 7.06
CA ALA A 252 -7.33 -4.80 6.98
C ALA A 252 -8.11 -3.92 5.98
N ASN A 253 -9.31 -4.34 5.59
CA ASN A 253 -10.15 -3.52 4.71
C ASN A 253 -10.54 -2.20 5.38
N GLU A 254 -10.21 -1.10 4.74
CA GLU A 254 -10.55 0.26 5.16
C GLU A 254 -11.32 0.99 4.05
N PRO A 255 -12.64 0.89 4.00
CA PRO A 255 -13.43 1.50 2.95
C PRO A 255 -13.37 3.04 2.94
N TRP A 256 -13.00 3.65 4.06
CA TRP A 256 -12.83 5.10 4.21
C TRP A 256 -11.49 5.61 3.66
N HIS A 257 -10.44 4.76 3.61
CA HIS A 257 -9.08 5.19 3.29
C HIS A 257 -8.81 5.18 1.79
N LEU A 258 -8.59 6.37 1.25
CA LEU A 258 -8.18 6.60 -0.14
C LEU A 258 -6.72 7.03 -0.19
N ARG A 259 -6.03 6.66 -1.27
CA ARG A 259 -4.70 7.15 -1.58
C ARG A 259 -4.69 7.90 -2.92
N TYR A 260 -4.17 9.12 -2.91
CA TYR A 260 -3.92 9.86 -4.15
C TYR A 260 -2.63 9.35 -4.82
N VAL A 261 -2.74 8.98 -6.09
CA VAL A 261 -1.65 8.45 -6.92
C VAL A 261 -1.60 9.14 -8.31
N GLY A 262 -2.47 10.12 -8.53
CA GLY A 262 -2.65 10.77 -9.84
C GLY A 262 -3.55 9.98 -10.78
N LYS A 263 -4.23 10.68 -11.70
CA LYS A 263 -5.30 10.12 -12.56
C LYS A 263 -4.84 8.95 -13.42
N LYS A 264 -3.62 9.01 -13.98
CA LYS A 264 -3.09 7.97 -14.87
C LYS A 264 -2.88 6.66 -14.11
N ALA A 265 -2.19 6.70 -12.97
CA ALA A 265 -1.92 5.53 -12.14
C ALA A 265 -3.21 4.97 -11.53
N ALA A 266 -4.07 5.84 -11.00
CA ALA A 266 -5.36 5.43 -10.44
C ALA A 266 -6.23 4.68 -11.45
N LYS A 267 -6.27 5.15 -12.71
CA LYS A 267 -7.01 4.46 -13.77
C LYS A 267 -6.44 3.08 -14.08
N ILE A 268 -5.12 2.94 -14.18
CA ILE A 268 -4.45 1.65 -14.44
C ILE A 268 -4.75 0.67 -13.29
N ILE A 269 -4.60 1.11 -12.05
CA ILE A 269 -4.87 0.30 -10.85
C ILE A 269 -6.34 -0.15 -10.81
N TYR A 270 -7.27 0.77 -11.10
CA TYR A 270 -8.70 0.47 -11.12
C TYR A 270 -9.07 -0.53 -12.22
N ASP A 271 -8.61 -0.30 -13.46
CA ASP A 271 -8.95 -1.13 -14.63
C ASP A 271 -8.44 -2.59 -14.47
N ASN A 272 -7.31 -2.78 -13.78
CA ASN A 272 -6.71 -4.09 -13.55
C ASN A 272 -7.06 -4.71 -12.18
N ASN A 273 -7.84 -4.02 -11.36
CA ASN A 273 -8.17 -4.44 -9.99
C ASN A 273 -6.90 -4.73 -9.16
N TRP A 274 -5.89 -3.85 -9.28
CA TRP A 274 -4.62 -3.94 -8.55
C TRP A 274 -4.67 -3.21 -7.21
N THR A 275 -3.68 -3.45 -6.38
CA THR A 275 -3.30 -2.62 -5.24
C THR A 275 -2.14 -1.70 -5.64
N LEU A 276 -1.66 -0.85 -4.73
CA LEU A 276 -0.51 0.01 -5.00
C LEU A 276 0.81 -0.80 -5.02
N GLU A 277 0.83 -1.94 -4.29
CA GLU A 277 1.94 -2.88 -4.26
C GLU A 277 2.23 -3.48 -5.64
#